data_48ea95347e23ab7fa8a256b33cf4bbc7
#
_entry.id   48ea95347e23ab7fa8a256b33cf4bbc7
#
_cell.length_a   1.000
_cell.length_b   1.000
_cell.length_c   1.000
_cell.angle_alpha   90.00
_cell.angle_beta   90.00
_cell.angle_gamma   90.00
#
_symmetry.space_group_name_H-M   'P 1'
#
loop_
_entity.id
_entity.type
_entity.pdbx_description
1 polymer ?
#
loop_
_entity_poly.entity_id
_entity_poly.type
_entity_poly.pdbx_seq_one_letter_code
_entity_poly.pdbx_strand_id
1 'polypeptide(L)'
;MTTARYIAFEGLEGCGKSTHVTRLAAALGAVATREPGGTTIGASLRATMIDATNTMLSPRAEALLMAADRAQHLDELVTPALQRGQHVVSDRSAYSSLAYQGYGRQLDLAMLKQFNSWAIGNRWPDLVVYIDVPLDILLERLKKRELDRFEREDQIGRAHV
;
A
#
# COMPACT_ATOMS: atom_id res chain seq x y z
N MET A 1 -15.33 23.11 -12.01
CA MET A 1 -15.46 21.79 -11.33
C MET A 1 -14.08 21.36 -10.89
N THR A 2 -13.86 21.08 -9.63
CA THR A 2 -12.57 20.56 -9.13
C THR A 2 -12.37 19.14 -9.68
N THR A 3 -11.23 18.90 -10.32
CA THR A 3 -10.89 17.57 -10.84
C THR A 3 -10.74 16.59 -9.67
N ALA A 4 -11.38 15.43 -9.73
CA ALA A 4 -11.22 14.38 -8.72
C ALA A 4 -9.74 13.95 -8.62
N ARG A 5 -9.28 13.66 -7.41
CA ARG A 5 -7.88 13.34 -7.10
C ARG A 5 -7.76 11.96 -6.46
N TYR A 6 -6.71 11.25 -6.84
CA TYR A 6 -6.23 10.06 -6.15
C TYR A 6 -5.11 10.45 -5.20
N ILE A 7 -5.34 10.31 -3.89
CA ILE A 7 -4.44 10.67 -2.80
C ILE A 7 -3.99 9.40 -2.09
N ALA A 8 -2.71 9.21 -1.87
CA ALA A 8 -2.19 8.07 -1.14
C ALA A 8 -1.43 8.51 0.12
N PHE A 9 -1.65 7.80 1.21
CA PHE A 9 -0.84 7.91 2.42
C PHE A 9 0.22 6.82 2.42
N GLU A 10 1.48 7.22 2.60
CA GLU A 10 2.63 6.33 2.73
C GLU A 10 3.31 6.53 4.09
N GLY A 11 4.10 5.59 4.49
CA GLY A 11 4.84 5.59 5.76
C GLY A 11 4.92 4.22 6.38
N LEU A 12 5.70 4.11 7.43
CA LEU A 12 5.95 2.86 8.13
C LEU A 12 4.68 2.32 8.83
N GLU A 13 4.71 1.05 9.20
CA GLU A 13 3.60 0.46 9.93
C GLU A 13 3.47 1.12 11.32
N GLY A 14 2.21 1.31 11.79
CA GLY A 14 1.95 1.99 13.06
C GLY A 14 2.03 3.53 13.02
N CYS A 15 2.37 4.16 11.88
CA CYS A 15 2.46 5.62 11.80
C CYS A 15 1.08 6.33 11.75
N GLY A 16 -0.03 5.60 11.61
CA GLY A 16 -1.39 6.16 11.67
C GLY A 16 -2.04 6.42 10.31
N LYS A 17 -1.52 5.87 9.21
CA LYS A 17 -2.08 6.02 7.86
C LYS A 17 -3.58 5.83 7.80
N SER A 18 -4.07 4.67 8.26
CA SER A 18 -5.49 4.31 8.17
C SER A 18 -6.39 5.32 8.89
N THR A 19 -5.94 5.88 10.02
CA THR A 19 -6.66 6.94 10.73
C THR A 19 -6.75 8.20 9.89
N HIS A 20 -5.66 8.62 9.27
CA HIS A 20 -5.63 9.81 8.43
C HIS A 20 -6.43 9.63 7.13
N VAL A 21 -6.36 8.44 6.52
CA VAL A 21 -7.19 8.07 5.36
C VAL A 21 -8.67 8.22 5.68
N THR A 22 -9.13 7.63 6.78
CA THR A 22 -10.54 7.72 7.20
C THR A 22 -10.97 9.16 7.44
N ARG A 23 -10.15 9.94 8.15
CA ARG A 23 -10.46 11.35 8.47
C ARG A 23 -10.48 12.24 7.22
N LEU A 24 -9.48 12.11 6.35
CA LEU A 24 -9.42 12.90 5.12
C LEU A 24 -10.54 12.52 4.16
N ALA A 25 -10.80 11.23 3.99
CA ALA A 25 -11.90 10.77 3.13
C ALA A 25 -13.26 11.30 3.62
N ALA A 26 -13.51 11.27 4.92
CA ALA A 26 -14.75 11.84 5.49
C ALA A 26 -14.84 13.35 5.24
N ALA A 27 -13.74 14.09 5.42
CA ALA A 27 -13.71 15.56 5.22
C ALA A 27 -13.93 15.96 3.75
N LEU A 28 -13.50 15.14 2.80
CA LEU A 28 -13.62 15.41 1.35
C LEU A 28 -14.84 14.74 0.70
N GLY A 29 -15.61 13.93 1.40
CA GLY A 29 -16.62 13.05 0.80
C GLY A 29 -16.01 12.06 -0.20
N ALA A 30 -14.78 11.62 0.05
CA ALA A 30 -13.98 10.76 -0.81
C ALA A 30 -14.21 9.28 -0.51
N VAL A 31 -13.86 8.42 -1.47
CA VAL A 31 -13.76 6.98 -1.24
C VAL A 31 -12.49 6.68 -0.44
N ALA A 32 -12.66 6.05 0.74
CA ALA A 32 -11.55 5.53 1.53
C ALA A 32 -11.21 4.11 1.07
N THR A 33 -9.93 3.81 0.84
CA THR A 33 -9.48 2.49 0.40
C THR A 33 -8.07 2.17 0.89
N ARG A 34 -7.51 1.05 0.48
CA ARG A 34 -6.15 0.62 0.85
C ARG A 34 -5.53 -0.32 -0.18
N GLU A 35 -4.22 -0.46 -0.16
CA GLU A 35 -3.43 -1.46 -0.89
C GLU A 35 -2.45 -2.19 0.05
N PRO A 36 -2.38 -3.54 -0.01
CA PRO A 36 -3.24 -4.44 -0.75
C PRO A 36 -4.58 -4.67 -0.03
N GLY A 37 -5.57 -5.17 -0.78
CA GLY A 37 -6.83 -5.65 -0.22
C GLY A 37 -7.98 -4.65 -0.25
N GLY A 38 -8.00 -3.71 -1.18
CA GLY A 38 -9.06 -2.72 -1.38
C GLY A 38 -10.31 -3.26 -2.08
N THR A 39 -10.26 -4.46 -2.65
CA THR A 39 -11.36 -5.14 -3.35
C THR A 39 -11.58 -6.55 -2.77
N THR A 40 -12.66 -7.23 -3.16
CA THR A 40 -12.90 -8.61 -2.71
C THR A 40 -11.80 -9.55 -3.18
N ILE A 41 -11.37 -9.46 -4.44
CA ILE A 41 -10.25 -10.24 -4.98
C ILE A 41 -8.97 -9.83 -4.29
N GLY A 42 -8.73 -8.54 -4.13
CA GLY A 42 -7.57 -8.01 -3.44
C GLY A 42 -7.47 -8.50 -1.99
N ALA A 43 -8.59 -8.59 -1.27
CA ALA A 43 -8.60 -9.14 0.09
C ALA A 43 -8.13 -10.60 0.14
N SER A 44 -8.50 -11.42 -0.86
CA SER A 44 -8.02 -12.81 -0.98
C SER A 44 -6.52 -12.87 -1.29
N LEU A 45 -6.04 -12.02 -2.20
CA LEU A 45 -4.61 -11.90 -2.50
C LEU A 45 -3.83 -11.45 -1.26
N ARG A 46 -4.33 -10.44 -0.55
CA ARG A 46 -3.74 -9.99 0.71
C ARG A 46 -3.64 -11.11 1.72
N ALA A 47 -4.73 -11.86 1.95
CA ALA A 47 -4.73 -12.99 2.88
C ALA A 47 -3.61 -13.99 2.57
N THR A 48 -3.41 -14.32 1.29
CA THR A 48 -2.31 -15.20 0.85
C THR A 48 -0.93 -14.60 1.17
N MET A 49 -0.76 -13.30 0.97
CA MET A 49 0.54 -12.62 1.17
C MET A 49 0.91 -12.44 2.63
N ILE A 50 -0.06 -12.16 3.52
CA ILE A 50 0.19 -11.91 4.95
C ILE A 50 0.19 -13.16 5.81
N ASP A 51 -0.26 -14.29 5.28
CA ASP A 51 -0.30 -15.56 6.02
C ASP A 51 1.10 -15.96 6.48
N ALA A 52 1.30 -15.99 7.79
CA ALA A 52 2.57 -16.31 8.41
C ALA A 52 3.05 -17.75 8.12
N THR A 53 2.15 -18.62 7.66
CA THR A 53 2.47 -20.00 7.24
C THR A 53 3.07 -20.06 5.85
N ASN A 54 2.87 -19.04 5.03
CA ASN A 54 3.41 -18.94 3.65
C ASN A 54 4.89 -18.50 3.63
N THR A 55 5.75 -19.24 4.33
CA THR A 55 7.19 -18.94 4.41
C THR A 55 7.94 -19.14 3.10
N MET A 56 7.31 -19.77 2.11
CA MET A 56 7.92 -20.11 0.81
C MET A 56 7.59 -19.10 -0.32
N LEU A 57 6.87 -18.02 -0.03
CA LEU A 57 6.56 -17.03 -1.05
C LEU A 57 7.83 -16.29 -1.49
N SER A 58 8.22 -16.49 -2.74
CA SER A 58 9.43 -15.86 -3.28
C SER A 58 9.24 -14.34 -3.44
N PRO A 59 10.32 -13.53 -3.35
CA PRO A 59 10.23 -12.08 -3.55
C PRO A 59 9.57 -11.65 -4.86
N ARG A 60 9.81 -12.38 -5.95
CA ARG A 60 9.19 -12.10 -7.25
C ARG A 60 7.70 -12.40 -7.23
N ALA A 61 7.29 -13.54 -6.63
CA ALA A 61 5.87 -13.88 -6.51
C ALA A 61 5.13 -12.86 -5.65
N GLU A 62 5.71 -12.43 -4.54
CA GLU A 62 5.17 -11.36 -3.69
C GLU A 62 4.97 -10.07 -4.49
N ALA A 63 5.97 -9.64 -5.25
CA ALA A 63 5.88 -8.43 -6.07
C ALA A 63 4.78 -8.51 -7.15
N LEU A 64 4.64 -9.67 -7.79
CA LEU A 64 3.60 -9.91 -8.80
C LEU A 64 2.20 -9.96 -8.19
N LEU A 65 2.03 -10.55 -7.01
CA LEU A 65 0.75 -10.54 -6.29
C LEU A 65 0.36 -9.13 -5.86
N MET A 66 1.31 -8.32 -5.42
CA MET A 66 1.09 -6.90 -5.12
C MET A 66 0.64 -6.11 -6.35
N ALA A 67 1.25 -6.39 -7.51
CA ALA A 67 0.86 -5.74 -8.77
C ALA A 67 -0.52 -6.21 -9.25
N ALA A 68 -0.85 -7.49 -9.08
CA ALA A 68 -2.16 -8.04 -9.43
C ALA A 68 -3.28 -7.44 -8.55
N ASP A 69 -3.08 -7.36 -7.23
CA ASP A 69 -3.99 -6.66 -6.31
C ASP A 69 -4.23 -5.22 -6.77
N ARG A 70 -3.16 -4.54 -7.12
CA ARG A 70 -3.19 -3.13 -7.51
C ARG A 70 -3.92 -2.91 -8.83
N ALA A 71 -3.68 -3.75 -9.84
CA ALA A 71 -4.40 -3.70 -11.11
C ALA A 71 -5.92 -3.82 -10.88
N GLN A 72 -6.34 -4.83 -10.10
CA GLN A 72 -7.74 -5.02 -9.73
C GLN A 72 -8.31 -3.82 -8.98
N HIS A 73 -7.56 -3.28 -8.02
CA HIS A 73 -7.97 -2.15 -7.21
C HIS A 73 -8.19 -0.87 -8.06
N LEU A 74 -7.28 -0.60 -8.97
CA LEU A 74 -7.40 0.56 -9.88
C LEU A 74 -8.59 0.43 -10.81
N ASP A 75 -8.79 -0.75 -11.41
CA ASP A 75 -9.86 -0.98 -12.39
C ASP A 75 -11.25 -1.04 -11.74
N GLU A 76 -11.37 -1.68 -10.58
CA GLU A 76 -12.66 -1.91 -9.92
C GLU A 76 -13.11 -0.70 -9.08
N LEU A 77 -12.18 0.02 -8.46
CA LEU A 77 -12.54 1.04 -7.47
C LEU A 77 -12.02 2.44 -7.81
N VAL A 78 -10.70 2.61 -7.99
CA VAL A 78 -10.10 3.94 -8.09
C VAL A 78 -10.52 4.66 -9.37
N THR A 79 -10.32 4.03 -10.51
CA THR A 79 -10.65 4.63 -11.81
C THR A 79 -12.13 4.96 -11.95
N PRO A 80 -13.08 4.06 -11.61
CA PRO A 80 -14.50 4.39 -11.64
C PRO A 80 -14.90 5.50 -10.67
N ALA A 81 -14.31 5.58 -9.48
CA ALA A 81 -14.59 6.67 -8.54
C ALA A 81 -14.15 8.03 -9.10
N LEU A 82 -12.93 8.11 -9.63
CA LEU A 82 -12.42 9.33 -10.25
C LEU A 82 -13.25 9.76 -11.47
N GLN A 83 -13.71 8.82 -12.29
CA GLN A 83 -14.58 9.09 -13.43
C GLN A 83 -15.94 9.67 -13.00
N ARG A 84 -16.45 9.28 -11.85
CA ARG A 84 -17.67 9.86 -11.25
C ARG A 84 -17.43 11.20 -10.54
N GLY A 85 -16.21 11.75 -10.60
CA GLY A 85 -15.85 13.00 -9.93
C GLY A 85 -15.64 12.86 -8.41
N GLN A 86 -15.48 11.63 -7.89
CA GLN A 86 -15.21 11.37 -6.49
C GLN A 86 -13.70 11.28 -6.24
N HIS A 87 -13.20 11.99 -5.22
CA HIS A 87 -11.84 11.79 -4.74
C HIS A 87 -11.67 10.39 -4.16
N VAL A 88 -10.43 9.86 -4.23
CA VAL A 88 -10.04 8.60 -3.61
C VAL A 88 -8.88 8.85 -2.67
N VAL A 89 -8.96 8.31 -1.45
CA VAL A 89 -7.90 8.37 -0.44
C VAL A 89 -7.50 6.95 -0.06
N SER A 90 -6.27 6.56 -0.34
CA SER A 90 -5.75 5.20 -0.13
C SER A 90 -4.72 5.13 0.99
N ASP A 91 -4.81 4.09 1.80
CA ASP A 91 -3.72 3.64 2.67
C ASP A 91 -2.76 2.80 1.83
N ARG A 92 -1.62 3.37 1.48
CA ARG A 92 -0.60 2.88 0.56
C ARG A 92 -0.97 2.97 -0.93
N SER A 93 0.04 2.78 -1.77
CA SER A 93 -0.03 2.80 -3.23
C SER A 93 1.13 2.02 -3.86
N ALA A 94 1.34 2.16 -5.16
CA ALA A 94 2.46 1.57 -5.88
C ALA A 94 3.84 1.97 -5.34
N TYR A 95 3.96 3.10 -4.65
CA TYR A 95 5.20 3.51 -4.00
C TYR A 95 5.65 2.56 -2.88
N SER A 96 4.69 1.96 -2.16
CA SER A 96 5.01 0.91 -1.18
C SER A 96 5.79 -0.27 -1.80
N SER A 97 5.49 -0.68 -3.04
CA SER A 97 6.24 -1.76 -3.71
C SER A 97 7.70 -1.40 -4.00
N LEU A 98 7.98 -0.13 -4.31
CA LEU A 98 9.37 0.31 -4.50
C LEU A 98 10.16 0.23 -3.20
N ALA A 99 9.53 0.55 -2.06
CA ALA A 99 10.16 0.44 -0.74
C ALA A 99 10.30 -1.02 -0.29
N TYR A 100 9.21 -1.79 -0.27
CA TYR A 100 9.21 -3.13 0.32
C TYR A 100 9.83 -4.19 -0.59
N GLN A 101 9.41 -4.27 -1.85
CA GLN A 101 9.95 -5.25 -2.80
C GLN A 101 11.26 -4.79 -3.43
N GLY A 102 11.42 -3.48 -3.65
CA GLY A 102 12.66 -2.91 -4.17
C GLY A 102 13.77 -2.95 -3.14
N TYR A 103 13.75 -2.04 -2.19
CA TYR A 103 14.80 -1.93 -1.18
C TYR A 103 14.77 -3.09 -0.18
N GLY A 104 13.58 -3.48 0.29
CA GLY A 104 13.43 -4.54 1.30
C GLY A 104 13.77 -5.94 0.78
N ARG A 105 13.37 -6.28 -0.45
CA ARG A 105 13.66 -7.58 -1.09
C ARG A 105 14.79 -7.54 -2.11
N GLN A 106 15.41 -6.39 -2.29
CA GLN A 106 16.52 -6.17 -3.24
C GLN A 106 16.17 -6.54 -4.69
N LEU A 107 14.90 -6.32 -5.08
CA LEU A 107 14.49 -6.48 -6.48
C LEU A 107 14.84 -5.22 -7.28
N ASP A 108 15.06 -5.40 -8.59
CA ASP A 108 15.39 -4.30 -9.51
C ASP A 108 14.30 -3.24 -9.53
N LEU A 109 14.65 -2.00 -9.17
CA LEU A 109 13.72 -0.88 -9.06
C LEU A 109 13.13 -0.45 -10.41
N ALA A 110 13.92 -0.56 -11.50
CA ALA A 110 13.44 -0.18 -12.81
C ALA A 110 12.37 -1.16 -13.30
N MET A 111 12.61 -2.45 -13.12
CA MET A 111 11.64 -3.50 -13.41
C MET A 111 10.38 -3.34 -12.56
N LEU A 112 10.52 -3.12 -11.25
CA LEU A 112 9.39 -2.90 -10.34
C LEU A 112 8.56 -1.69 -10.77
N LYS A 113 9.19 -0.58 -11.11
CA LYS A 113 8.51 0.63 -11.58
C LYS A 113 7.77 0.37 -12.90
N GLN A 114 8.40 -0.33 -13.83
CA GLN A 114 7.82 -0.65 -15.13
C GLN A 114 6.56 -1.48 -15.00
N PHE A 115 6.61 -2.62 -14.31
CA PHE A 115 5.43 -3.47 -14.21
C PHE A 115 4.34 -2.91 -13.28
N ASN A 116 4.70 -2.15 -12.24
CA ASN A 116 3.71 -1.42 -11.46
C ASN A 116 3.02 -0.33 -12.31
N SER A 117 3.77 0.43 -13.11
CA SER A 117 3.18 1.42 -14.03
C SER A 117 2.20 0.77 -15.01
N TRP A 118 2.56 -0.40 -15.55
CA TRP A 118 1.66 -1.16 -16.40
C TRP A 118 0.40 -1.63 -15.64
N ALA A 119 0.57 -2.20 -14.44
CA ALA A 119 -0.52 -2.70 -13.62
C ALA A 119 -1.55 -1.61 -13.26
N ILE A 120 -1.08 -0.38 -13.01
CA ILE A 120 -1.95 0.75 -12.66
C ILE A 120 -2.38 1.59 -13.89
N GLY A 121 -2.11 1.13 -15.13
CA GLY A 121 -2.40 1.91 -16.33
C GLY A 121 -1.78 3.32 -16.30
N ASN A 122 -0.59 3.45 -15.72
CA ASN A 122 0.11 4.71 -15.45
C ASN A 122 -0.65 5.71 -14.53
N ARG A 123 -1.67 5.26 -13.81
CA ARG A 123 -2.45 6.06 -12.87
C ARG A 123 -1.78 6.07 -11.48
N TRP A 124 -0.68 6.79 -11.37
CA TRP A 124 -0.05 7.08 -10.08
C TRP A 124 -0.92 8.03 -9.25
N PRO A 125 -0.79 8.04 -7.91
CA PRO A 125 -1.44 9.05 -7.07
C PRO A 125 -1.11 10.48 -7.52
N ASP A 126 -2.11 11.36 -7.53
CA ASP A 126 -1.92 12.79 -7.81
C ASP A 126 -1.18 13.49 -6.65
N LEU A 127 -1.34 12.95 -5.43
CA LEU A 127 -0.68 13.43 -4.22
C LEU A 127 -0.30 12.24 -3.33
N VAL A 128 0.93 12.27 -2.84
CA VAL A 128 1.40 11.33 -1.81
C VAL A 128 1.67 12.10 -0.53
N VAL A 129 1.07 11.65 0.56
CA VAL A 129 1.30 12.16 1.91
C VAL A 129 2.14 11.14 2.66
N TYR A 130 3.40 11.45 2.91
CA TYR A 130 4.28 10.62 3.72
C TYR A 130 4.15 11.00 5.19
N ILE A 131 3.78 10.00 6.03
CA ILE A 131 3.70 10.19 7.48
C ILE A 131 5.01 9.69 8.10
N ASP A 132 5.84 10.63 8.50
CA ASP A 132 7.08 10.37 9.21
C ASP A 132 6.83 10.39 10.72
N VAL A 133 7.20 9.29 11.39
CA VAL A 133 7.10 9.14 12.85
C VAL A 133 8.40 8.55 13.36
N PRO A 134 9.00 9.08 14.44
CA PRO A 134 10.21 8.54 15.03
C PRO A 134 10.10 7.03 15.32
N LEU A 135 11.17 6.31 15.04
CA LEU A 135 11.18 4.84 15.09
C LEU A 135 10.87 4.27 16.48
N ASP A 136 11.35 4.89 17.52
CA ASP A 136 11.07 4.54 18.91
C ASP A 136 9.58 4.58 19.24
N ILE A 137 8.87 5.60 18.76
CA ILE A 137 7.41 5.72 18.91
C ILE A 137 6.69 4.62 18.13
N LEU A 138 7.15 4.31 16.92
CA LEU A 138 6.57 3.24 16.11
C LEU A 138 6.74 1.87 16.80
N LEU A 139 7.92 1.59 17.30
CA LEU A 139 8.21 0.34 18.01
C LEU A 139 7.34 0.18 19.27
N GLU A 140 7.11 1.24 20.03
CA GLU A 140 6.18 1.20 21.16
C GLU A 140 4.74 0.91 20.76
N ARG A 141 4.28 1.48 19.65
CA ARG A 141 2.92 1.22 19.13
C ARG A 141 2.76 -0.22 18.64
N LEU A 142 3.79 -0.78 18.00
CA LEU A 142 3.79 -2.13 17.44
C LEU A 142 3.88 -3.21 18.52
N LYS A 143 4.54 -2.96 19.66
CA LYS A 143 4.61 -3.92 20.79
C LYS A 143 3.26 -4.30 21.37
N LYS A 144 2.23 -3.50 21.14
CA LYS A 144 0.89 -3.68 21.71
C LYS A 144 -0.06 -4.51 20.85
N ARG A 145 0.40 -5.06 19.73
CA ARG A 145 -0.44 -5.84 18.80
C ARG A 145 0.30 -7.03 18.21
N GLU A 146 -0.45 -8.03 17.75
CA GLU A 146 0.11 -9.10 16.92
C GLU A 146 0.55 -8.55 15.56
N LEU A 147 1.77 -8.91 15.15
CA LEU A 147 2.36 -8.48 13.90
C LEU A 147 2.05 -9.49 12.80
N ASP A 148 1.64 -9.00 11.64
CA ASP A 148 1.54 -9.82 10.42
C ASP A 148 2.93 -10.14 9.83
N ARG A 149 2.96 -10.92 8.74
CA ARG A 149 4.22 -11.35 8.10
C ARG A 149 5.09 -10.15 7.68
N PHE A 150 4.50 -9.16 7.03
CA PHE A 150 5.23 -7.97 6.57
C PHE A 150 5.77 -7.15 7.72
N GLU A 151 4.99 -7.01 8.78
CA GLU A 151 5.37 -6.26 9.98
C GLU A 151 6.51 -6.94 10.75
N ARG A 152 6.55 -8.28 10.77
CA ARG A 152 7.66 -9.05 11.37
C ARG A 152 8.95 -8.87 10.58
N GLU A 153 8.88 -8.89 9.26
CA GLU A 153 10.04 -8.74 8.38
C GLU A 153 10.58 -7.30 8.39
N ASP A 154 9.71 -6.29 8.50
CA ASP A 154 10.09 -4.89 8.69
C ASP A 154 10.99 -4.68 9.93
N GLN A 155 10.78 -5.44 11.01
CA GLN A 155 11.64 -5.39 12.20
C GLN A 155 13.03 -5.99 11.93
N ILE A 156 13.14 -7.01 11.08
CA ILE A 156 14.42 -7.62 10.71
C ILE A 156 15.21 -6.69 9.79
N GLY A 157 14.56 -6.05 8.81
CA GLY A 157 15.20 -5.10 7.90
C GLY A 157 15.76 -3.85 8.59
N ARG A 158 15.14 -3.42 9.70
CA ARG A 158 15.57 -2.25 10.49
C ARG A 158 16.78 -2.53 11.40
N ALA A 159 17.07 -3.79 11.68
CA ALA A 159 18.24 -4.16 12.48
C ALA A 159 19.56 -4.11 11.69
N HIS A 160 19.50 -3.85 10.39
CA HIS A 160 20.66 -3.85 9.48
C HIS A 160 20.88 -2.51 8.74
N VAL A 161 20.26 -1.41 9.21
CA VAL A 161 20.53 -0.06 8.69
C VAL A 161 21.21 0.79 9.73
#